data_a4522c155798ee17448f22df708ebb2a
#
_entry.id   a4522c155798ee17448f22df708ebb2a
#
_cell.length_a   1.000
_cell.length_b   1.000
_cell.length_c   1.000
_cell.angle_alpha   90.00
_cell.angle_beta   90.00
_cell.angle_gamma   90.00
#
_symmetry.space_group_name_H-M   'P 1'
#
loop_
_entity.id
_entity.type
_entity.pdbx_description
1 polymer ?
#
loop_
_entity_poly.entity_id
_entity_poly.type
_entity_poly.pdbx_seq_one_letter_code
_entity_poly.pdbx_strand_id
1 'polypeptide(L)'
;MSILGTIVSFYLGYYVLSRGEKNWIKISFALYCVSGGLFILTRALRIVLTVEQYEIYGATLVYLCGMCGVPVGIALFSRLLTHGEEDTFNTKILSVIVVPPVVCAFIGLVFNPSEVITIEIGHVQVFEPWFQVLYVPILFGWMIYAAGNVGIMMRDLTDDYLRKKMGGIRNGLTGIVVTGFIAYGVATNMGWYNIMFAGDLLVVMFQAYIAYTYLEESV
;
A
#
# COMPACT_ATOMS: atom_id res chain seq x y z
N MET A 1 -13.80 12.57 -0.63
CA MET A 1 -12.40 12.38 -0.23
C MET A 1 -11.76 11.19 -0.94
N SER A 2 -12.33 9.98 -0.88
CA SER A 2 -11.73 8.77 -1.49
C SER A 2 -11.52 8.84 -3.01
N ILE A 3 -12.45 9.44 -3.77
CA ILE A 3 -12.27 9.64 -5.22
C ILE A 3 -11.04 10.52 -5.51
N LEU A 4 -10.87 11.61 -4.76
CA LEU A 4 -9.69 12.48 -4.89
C LEU A 4 -8.41 11.70 -4.56
N GLY A 5 -8.41 10.92 -3.47
CA GLY A 5 -7.29 10.06 -3.11
C GLY A 5 -6.92 9.06 -4.20
N THR A 6 -7.92 8.43 -4.83
CA THR A 6 -7.73 7.52 -5.98
C THR A 6 -7.06 8.24 -7.15
N ILE A 7 -7.60 9.40 -7.55
CA ILE A 7 -7.07 10.18 -8.68
C ILE A 7 -5.62 10.60 -8.39
N VAL A 8 -5.34 11.09 -7.19
CA VAL A 8 -4.00 11.52 -6.81
C VAL A 8 -3.02 10.33 -6.81
N SER A 9 -3.42 9.16 -6.27
CA SER A 9 -2.57 7.96 -6.30
C SER A 9 -2.25 7.52 -7.73
N PHE A 10 -3.22 7.51 -8.64
CA PHE A 10 -2.98 7.19 -10.05
C PHE A 10 -2.09 8.22 -10.73
N TYR A 11 -2.33 9.50 -10.46
CA TYR A 11 -1.49 10.56 -10.98
C TYR A 11 -0.03 10.44 -10.50
N LEU A 12 0.20 10.12 -9.23
CA LEU A 12 1.54 9.90 -8.67
C LEU A 12 2.25 8.73 -9.35
N GLY A 13 1.55 7.60 -9.54
CA GLY A 13 2.11 6.47 -10.27
C GLY A 13 2.51 6.83 -11.70
N TYR A 14 1.63 7.51 -12.43
CA TYR A 14 1.91 8.02 -13.76
C TYR A 14 3.06 9.03 -13.76
N TYR A 15 3.04 10.00 -12.85
CA TYR A 15 4.05 11.06 -12.74
C TYR A 15 5.45 10.50 -12.53
N VAL A 16 5.61 9.53 -11.62
CA VAL A 16 6.90 8.89 -11.38
C VAL A 16 7.38 8.11 -12.61
N LEU A 17 6.49 7.40 -13.32
CA LEU A 17 6.82 6.69 -14.55
C LEU A 17 7.17 7.60 -15.71
N SER A 18 6.62 8.81 -15.76
CA SER A 18 6.84 9.76 -16.87
C SER A 18 8.14 10.54 -16.73
N ARG A 19 8.79 10.54 -15.58
CA ARG A 19 10.02 11.29 -15.30
C ARG A 19 11.27 10.47 -15.62
N GLY A 20 12.01 10.88 -16.65
CA GLY A 20 13.27 10.25 -17.06
C GLY A 20 13.11 8.80 -17.52
N GLU A 21 14.20 8.02 -17.45
CA GLU A 21 14.18 6.62 -17.87
C GLU A 21 13.34 5.73 -16.96
N LYS A 22 12.62 4.79 -17.58
CA LYS A 22 11.85 3.77 -16.86
C LYS A 22 12.79 2.74 -16.27
N ASN A 23 12.68 2.51 -14.98
CA ASN A 23 13.39 1.46 -14.27
C ASN A 23 12.44 0.70 -13.33
N TRP A 24 12.88 -0.41 -12.81
CA TRP A 24 12.06 -1.26 -11.94
C TRP A 24 11.66 -0.60 -10.62
N ILE A 25 12.47 0.35 -10.11
CA ILE A 25 12.12 1.13 -8.91
C ILE A 25 10.86 1.96 -9.17
N LYS A 26 10.81 2.66 -10.30
CA LYS A 26 9.64 3.48 -10.71
C LYS A 26 8.42 2.61 -10.98
N ILE A 27 8.63 1.46 -11.64
CA ILE A 27 7.54 0.51 -11.95
C ILE A 27 6.93 -0.04 -10.65
N SER A 28 7.75 -0.46 -9.68
CA SER A 28 7.26 -0.97 -8.41
C SER A 28 6.57 0.09 -7.56
N PHE A 29 7.07 1.34 -7.56
CA PHE A 29 6.38 2.44 -6.91
C PHE A 29 5.04 2.77 -7.58
N ALA A 30 4.98 2.76 -8.91
CA ALA A 30 3.73 2.94 -9.64
C ALA A 30 2.73 1.82 -9.37
N LEU A 31 3.18 0.56 -9.31
CA LEU A 31 2.35 -0.57 -8.90
C LEU A 31 1.75 -0.35 -7.51
N TYR A 32 2.57 0.10 -6.55
CA TYR A 32 2.11 0.46 -5.21
C TYR A 32 1.04 1.57 -5.25
N CYS A 33 1.28 2.65 -6.00
CA CYS A 33 0.34 3.77 -6.13
C CYS A 33 -0.98 3.35 -6.79
N VAL A 34 -0.91 2.60 -7.88
CA VAL A 34 -2.11 2.12 -8.60
C VAL A 34 -2.93 1.17 -7.72
N SER A 35 -2.27 0.20 -7.08
CA SER A 35 -2.94 -0.74 -6.18
C SER A 35 -3.55 -0.02 -4.96
N GLY A 36 -2.82 0.93 -4.37
CA GLY A 36 -3.32 1.77 -3.28
C GLY A 36 -4.51 2.62 -3.71
N GLY A 37 -4.47 3.22 -4.90
CA GLY A 37 -5.56 3.99 -5.47
C GLY A 37 -6.82 3.15 -5.70
N LEU A 38 -6.68 1.93 -6.25
CA LEU A 38 -7.79 0.99 -6.42
C LEU A 38 -8.36 0.51 -5.08
N PHE A 39 -7.49 0.29 -4.09
CA PHE A 39 -7.93 -0.02 -2.73
C PHE A 39 -8.73 1.14 -2.11
N ILE A 40 -8.29 2.39 -2.27
CA ILE A 40 -9.01 3.58 -1.82
C ILE A 40 -10.34 3.75 -2.59
N LEU A 41 -10.38 3.37 -3.88
CA LEU A 41 -11.60 3.43 -4.70
C LEU A 41 -12.73 2.59 -4.09
N THR A 42 -12.43 1.48 -3.42
CA THR A 42 -13.45 0.68 -2.74
C THR A 42 -14.29 1.50 -1.77
N ARG A 43 -13.69 2.55 -1.16
CA ARG A 43 -14.40 3.46 -0.25
C ARG A 43 -15.43 4.35 -0.96
N ALA A 44 -15.18 4.69 -2.22
CA ALA A 44 -16.14 5.42 -3.04
C ALA A 44 -17.24 4.48 -3.54
N LEU A 45 -16.87 3.29 -3.97
CA LEU A 45 -17.80 2.29 -4.49
C LEU A 45 -18.83 1.85 -3.45
N ARG A 46 -18.50 1.83 -2.17
CA ARG A 46 -19.43 1.47 -1.08
C ARG A 46 -20.66 2.37 -0.97
N ILE A 47 -20.59 3.59 -1.51
CA ILE A 47 -21.70 4.56 -1.47
C ILE A 47 -22.64 4.38 -2.66
N VAL A 48 -22.09 3.87 -3.78
CA VAL A 48 -22.79 3.83 -5.07
C VAL A 48 -23.33 2.44 -5.39
N LEU A 49 -22.63 1.39 -4.97
CA LEU A 49 -22.99 0.01 -5.25
C LEU A 49 -24.03 -0.50 -4.25
N THR A 50 -24.87 -1.46 -4.68
CA THR A 50 -25.68 -2.27 -3.76
C THR A 50 -24.79 -3.18 -2.91
N VAL A 51 -25.34 -3.76 -1.82
CA VAL A 51 -24.63 -4.72 -0.96
C VAL A 51 -24.03 -5.85 -1.80
N GLU A 52 -24.84 -6.49 -2.63
CA GLU A 52 -24.41 -7.62 -3.49
C GLU A 52 -23.30 -7.22 -4.49
N GLN A 53 -23.43 -6.04 -5.11
CA GLN A 53 -22.41 -5.53 -6.02
C GLN A 53 -21.12 -5.19 -5.28
N TYR A 54 -21.22 -4.60 -4.08
CA TYR A 54 -20.06 -4.27 -3.28
C TYR A 54 -19.36 -5.54 -2.75
N GLU A 55 -20.10 -6.57 -2.41
CA GLU A 55 -19.57 -7.87 -1.99
C GLU A 55 -18.72 -8.52 -3.10
N ILE A 56 -19.13 -8.37 -4.36
CA ILE A 56 -18.39 -8.92 -5.49
C ILE A 56 -17.23 -8.00 -5.90
N TYR A 57 -17.52 -6.75 -6.27
CA TYR A 57 -16.53 -5.85 -6.86
C TYR A 57 -15.62 -5.22 -5.81
N GLY A 58 -16.19 -4.77 -4.69
CA GLY A 58 -15.45 -4.15 -3.60
C GLY A 58 -14.50 -5.15 -2.94
N ALA A 59 -14.99 -6.34 -2.62
CA ALA A 59 -14.18 -7.41 -2.04
C ALA A 59 -13.03 -7.83 -2.97
N THR A 60 -13.30 -8.02 -4.26
CA THR A 60 -12.27 -8.35 -5.25
C THR A 60 -11.16 -7.32 -5.28
N LEU A 61 -11.47 -6.02 -5.29
CA LEU A 61 -10.46 -4.96 -5.26
C LEU A 61 -9.68 -4.93 -3.94
N VAL A 62 -10.34 -5.19 -2.80
CA VAL A 62 -9.67 -5.28 -1.49
C VAL A 62 -8.66 -6.43 -1.49
N TYR A 63 -9.05 -7.61 -1.97
CA TYR A 63 -8.16 -8.77 -1.99
C TYR A 63 -7.00 -8.60 -2.99
N LEU A 64 -7.28 -8.21 -4.23
CA LEU A 64 -6.23 -8.10 -5.26
C LEU A 64 -5.33 -6.89 -5.03
N CYS A 65 -5.91 -5.73 -4.73
CA CYS A 65 -5.14 -4.49 -4.66
C CYS A 65 -4.63 -4.23 -3.24
N GLY A 66 -5.51 -4.31 -2.23
CA GLY A 66 -5.13 -4.04 -0.85
C GLY A 66 -4.22 -5.11 -0.25
N MET A 67 -4.56 -6.38 -0.41
CA MET A 67 -3.85 -7.50 0.24
C MET A 67 -2.70 -8.07 -0.59
N CYS A 68 -2.71 -7.88 -1.92
CA CYS A 68 -1.63 -8.34 -2.79
C CYS A 68 -0.83 -7.17 -3.37
N GLY A 69 -1.45 -6.29 -4.14
CA GLY A 69 -0.75 -5.26 -4.91
C GLY A 69 -0.01 -4.24 -4.03
N VAL A 70 -0.62 -3.78 -2.95
CA VAL A 70 0.00 -2.80 -2.03
C VAL A 70 1.24 -3.39 -1.33
N PRO A 71 1.18 -4.53 -0.63
CA PRO A 71 2.37 -5.07 0.04
C PRO A 71 3.46 -5.50 -0.94
N VAL A 72 3.13 -6.10 -2.07
CA VAL A 72 4.11 -6.47 -3.10
C VAL A 72 4.79 -5.22 -3.68
N GLY A 73 4.01 -4.22 -4.09
CA GLY A 73 4.54 -3.00 -4.69
C GLY A 73 5.48 -2.25 -3.76
N ILE A 74 5.12 -2.07 -2.49
CA ILE A 74 5.94 -1.34 -1.52
C ILE A 74 7.21 -2.11 -1.12
N ALA A 75 7.11 -3.45 -0.99
CA ALA A 75 8.26 -4.29 -0.67
C ALA A 75 9.27 -4.34 -1.84
N LEU A 76 8.79 -4.50 -3.08
CA LEU A 76 9.63 -4.43 -4.27
C LEU A 76 10.28 -3.06 -4.42
N PHE A 77 9.52 -1.97 -4.25
CA PHE A 77 10.06 -0.62 -4.32
C PHE A 77 11.22 -0.43 -3.35
N SER A 78 11.02 -0.77 -2.07
CA SER A 78 12.06 -0.60 -1.06
C SER A 78 13.27 -1.49 -1.33
N ARG A 79 13.05 -2.73 -1.75
CA ARG A 79 14.13 -3.69 -2.03
C ARG A 79 14.97 -3.26 -3.24
N LEU A 80 14.33 -2.88 -4.34
CA LEU A 80 15.00 -2.37 -5.53
C LEU A 80 15.80 -1.10 -5.24
N LEU A 81 15.26 -0.23 -4.40
CA LEU A 81 15.92 1.01 -3.98
C LEU A 81 17.19 0.73 -3.16
N THR A 82 17.19 -0.32 -2.33
CA THR A 82 18.26 -0.60 -1.35
C THR A 82 19.26 -1.65 -1.80
N HIS A 83 18.86 -2.64 -2.58
CA HIS A 83 19.70 -3.78 -2.97
C HIS A 83 19.88 -3.93 -4.48
N GLY A 84 19.19 -3.11 -5.28
CA GLY A 84 19.24 -3.18 -6.74
C GLY A 84 18.42 -4.33 -7.34
N GLU A 85 18.52 -4.44 -8.68
CA GLU A 85 17.69 -5.37 -9.45
C GLU A 85 18.13 -6.83 -9.28
N GLU A 86 19.42 -7.08 -9.36
CA GLU A 86 20.00 -8.43 -9.35
C GLU A 86 19.63 -9.20 -8.07
N ASP A 87 19.82 -8.56 -6.92
CA ASP A 87 19.44 -9.14 -5.63
C ASP A 87 17.93 -9.27 -5.44
N THR A 88 17.16 -8.28 -5.92
CA THR A 88 15.70 -8.26 -5.74
C THR A 88 15.02 -9.33 -6.56
N PHE A 89 15.46 -9.54 -7.81
CA PHE A 89 14.89 -10.55 -8.71
C PHE A 89 15.48 -11.95 -8.51
N ASN A 90 16.30 -12.17 -7.49
CA ASN A 90 16.64 -13.51 -7.06
C ASN A 90 15.37 -14.29 -6.72
N THR A 91 15.19 -15.47 -7.31
CA THR A 91 13.96 -16.28 -7.21
C THR A 91 13.53 -16.53 -5.76
N LYS A 92 14.46 -16.75 -4.84
CA LYS A 92 14.14 -16.98 -3.42
C LYS A 92 13.54 -15.72 -2.77
N ILE A 93 14.16 -14.56 -3.01
CA ILE A 93 13.73 -13.27 -2.43
C ILE A 93 12.40 -12.86 -3.04
N LEU A 94 12.27 -12.94 -4.36
CA LEU A 94 11.04 -12.62 -5.06
C LEU A 94 9.88 -13.51 -4.58
N SER A 95 10.13 -14.80 -4.38
CA SER A 95 9.11 -15.72 -3.84
C SER A 95 8.66 -15.31 -2.43
N VAL A 96 9.58 -14.93 -1.55
CA VAL A 96 9.23 -14.45 -0.20
C VAL A 96 8.38 -13.18 -0.26
N ILE A 97 8.67 -12.27 -1.17
CA ILE A 97 7.92 -11.01 -1.31
C ILE A 97 6.52 -11.24 -1.90
N VAL A 98 6.41 -12.10 -2.91
CA VAL A 98 5.19 -12.22 -3.74
C VAL A 98 4.24 -13.32 -3.23
N VAL A 99 4.77 -14.48 -2.84
CA VAL A 99 3.92 -15.64 -2.55
C VAL A 99 2.96 -15.41 -1.37
N PRO A 100 3.39 -14.91 -0.20
CA PRO A 100 2.46 -14.73 0.92
C PRO A 100 1.29 -13.78 0.62
N PRO A 101 1.50 -12.57 0.01
CA PRO A 101 0.39 -11.71 -0.39
C PRO A 101 -0.54 -12.34 -1.43
N VAL A 102 0.02 -13.06 -2.43
CA VAL A 102 -0.78 -13.75 -3.46
C VAL A 102 -1.63 -14.85 -2.84
N VAL A 103 -1.06 -15.67 -1.96
CA VAL A 103 -1.81 -16.73 -1.25
C VAL A 103 -2.90 -16.13 -0.39
N CYS A 104 -2.61 -15.05 0.35
CA CYS A 104 -3.59 -14.35 1.16
C CYS A 104 -4.77 -13.81 0.31
N ALA A 105 -4.46 -13.15 -0.81
CA ALA A 105 -5.48 -12.66 -1.73
C ALA A 105 -6.30 -13.80 -2.35
N PHE A 106 -5.66 -14.91 -2.72
CA PHE A 106 -6.33 -16.09 -3.25
C PHE A 106 -7.30 -16.71 -2.22
N ILE A 107 -6.86 -16.86 -0.96
CA ILE A 107 -7.72 -17.33 0.13
C ILE A 107 -8.93 -16.38 0.29
N GLY A 108 -8.68 -15.06 0.28
CA GLY A 108 -9.74 -14.05 0.33
C GLY A 108 -10.76 -14.19 -0.79
N LEU A 109 -10.31 -14.38 -2.03
CA LEU A 109 -11.17 -14.51 -3.20
C LEU A 109 -11.98 -15.81 -3.21
N VAL A 110 -11.38 -16.92 -2.76
CA VAL A 110 -12.04 -18.25 -2.81
C VAL A 110 -13.03 -18.43 -1.66
N PHE A 111 -12.65 -18.04 -0.46
CA PHE A 111 -13.46 -18.28 0.74
C PHE A 111 -14.31 -17.08 1.15
N ASN A 112 -14.03 -15.89 0.60
CA ASN A 112 -14.67 -14.61 0.94
C ASN A 112 -14.90 -14.45 2.46
N PRO A 113 -13.83 -14.48 3.29
CA PRO A 113 -13.92 -14.50 4.75
C PRO A 113 -14.27 -13.10 5.30
N SER A 114 -15.38 -12.55 4.86
CA SER A 114 -15.84 -11.23 5.25
C SER A 114 -17.34 -11.09 5.10
N GLU A 115 -17.91 -10.24 5.94
CA GLU A 115 -19.29 -9.77 5.82
C GLU A 115 -19.31 -8.31 5.38
N VAL A 116 -20.30 -7.98 4.57
CA VAL A 116 -20.59 -6.58 4.20
C VAL A 116 -21.68 -6.06 5.12
N ILE A 117 -21.31 -5.13 5.99
CA ILE A 117 -22.26 -4.44 6.87
C ILE A 117 -22.64 -3.07 6.31
N THR A 118 -23.89 -2.68 6.43
CA THR A 118 -24.38 -1.35 6.04
C THR A 118 -24.29 -0.40 7.24
N ILE A 119 -23.66 0.75 7.03
CA ILE A 119 -23.56 1.83 8.00
C ILE A 119 -24.12 3.11 7.36
N GLU A 120 -24.27 4.19 8.13
CA GLU A 120 -24.84 5.47 7.64
C GLU A 120 -24.18 6.03 6.37
N ILE A 121 -22.89 5.73 6.17
CA ILE A 121 -22.09 6.25 5.06
C ILE A 121 -21.80 5.20 3.98
N GLY A 122 -22.63 4.14 3.87
CA GLY A 122 -22.53 3.09 2.86
C GLY A 122 -22.16 1.73 3.41
N HIS A 123 -21.46 0.91 2.63
CA HIS A 123 -21.14 -0.48 2.98
C HIS A 123 -19.70 -0.61 3.46
N VAL A 124 -19.43 -1.43 4.46
CA VAL A 124 -18.09 -1.73 4.98
C VAL A 124 -17.89 -3.24 5.02
N GLN A 125 -16.74 -3.68 4.51
CA GLN A 125 -16.33 -5.07 4.60
C GLN A 125 -15.64 -5.32 5.94
N VAL A 126 -16.14 -6.25 6.71
CA VAL A 126 -15.58 -6.67 8.00
C VAL A 126 -15.06 -8.09 7.84
N PHE A 127 -13.79 -8.30 8.12
CA PHE A 127 -13.14 -9.60 7.96
C PHE A 127 -13.31 -10.46 9.18
N GLU A 128 -13.48 -11.76 8.96
CA GLU A 128 -13.48 -12.77 10.03
C GLU A 128 -12.16 -12.76 10.81
N PRO A 129 -12.18 -12.97 12.15
CA PRO A 129 -10.99 -12.88 12.99
C PRO A 129 -9.83 -13.78 12.54
N TRP A 130 -10.10 -15.00 12.09
CA TRP A 130 -9.06 -15.91 11.62
C TRP A 130 -8.35 -15.38 10.38
N PHE A 131 -9.07 -14.71 9.48
CA PHE A 131 -8.47 -14.11 8.29
C PHE A 131 -7.70 -12.84 8.64
N GLN A 132 -8.17 -12.06 9.64
CA GLN A 132 -7.41 -10.91 10.14
C GLN A 132 -6.04 -11.34 10.68
N VAL A 133 -5.94 -12.45 11.39
CA VAL A 133 -4.66 -13.01 11.87
C VAL A 133 -3.72 -13.39 10.72
N LEU A 134 -4.26 -13.72 9.55
CA LEU A 134 -3.47 -14.04 8.37
C LEU A 134 -3.00 -12.78 7.63
N TYR A 135 -3.92 -11.87 7.28
CA TYR A 135 -3.59 -10.76 6.38
C TYR A 135 -2.91 -9.57 7.06
N VAL A 136 -3.25 -9.29 8.33
CA VAL A 136 -2.67 -8.14 9.05
C VAL A 136 -1.15 -8.22 9.17
N PRO A 137 -0.56 -9.37 9.59
CA PRO A 137 0.89 -9.52 9.59
C PRO A 137 1.52 -9.40 8.20
N ILE A 138 0.86 -9.91 7.14
CA ILE A 138 1.37 -9.80 5.77
C ILE A 138 1.36 -8.34 5.33
N LEU A 139 0.24 -7.64 5.47
CA LEU A 139 0.11 -6.24 5.04
C LEU A 139 1.10 -5.33 5.80
N PHE A 140 1.04 -5.34 7.12
CA PHE A 140 1.88 -4.45 7.93
C PHE A 140 3.33 -4.94 8.00
N GLY A 141 3.56 -6.25 7.98
CA GLY A 141 4.90 -6.83 7.94
C GLY A 141 5.69 -6.37 6.72
N TRP A 142 5.08 -6.36 5.54
CA TRP A 142 5.75 -5.87 4.32
C TRP A 142 5.97 -4.35 4.33
N MET A 143 5.04 -3.59 4.89
CA MET A 143 5.22 -2.15 5.07
C MET A 143 6.35 -1.83 6.05
N ILE A 144 6.41 -2.53 7.20
CA ILE A 144 7.49 -2.41 8.19
C ILE A 144 8.82 -2.84 7.59
N TYR A 145 8.83 -3.95 6.85
CA TYR A 145 10.01 -4.42 6.11
C TYR A 145 10.51 -3.34 5.14
N ALA A 146 9.62 -2.69 4.40
CA ALA A 146 9.99 -1.63 3.46
C ALA A 146 10.66 -0.45 4.16
N ALA A 147 10.07 0.04 5.26
CA ALA A 147 10.64 1.13 6.05
C ALA A 147 11.97 0.73 6.71
N GLY A 148 12.06 -0.52 7.18
CA GLY A 148 13.27 -1.10 7.79
C GLY A 148 14.43 -1.19 6.83
N ASN A 149 14.21 -1.71 5.61
CA ASN A 149 15.25 -1.80 4.58
C ASN A 149 15.88 -0.43 4.28
N VAL A 150 15.05 0.59 4.06
CA VAL A 150 15.55 1.94 3.82
C VAL A 150 16.29 2.48 5.05
N GLY A 151 15.79 2.19 6.25
CA GLY A 151 16.43 2.58 7.50
C GLY A 151 17.80 1.93 7.73
N ILE A 152 17.97 0.66 7.34
CA ILE A 152 19.25 -0.06 7.42
C ILE A 152 20.24 0.56 6.41
N MET A 153 19.84 0.71 5.15
CA MET A 153 20.69 1.30 4.12
C MET A 153 21.22 2.68 4.51
N MET A 154 20.37 3.51 5.14
CA MET A 154 20.79 4.85 5.58
C MET A 154 22.00 4.87 6.53
N ARG A 155 22.22 3.80 7.30
CA ARG A 155 23.34 3.71 8.25
C ARG A 155 24.67 3.59 7.52
N ASP A 156 24.67 2.98 6.35
CA ASP A 156 25.87 2.70 5.56
C ASP A 156 26.20 3.83 4.57
N LEU A 157 25.29 4.80 4.40
CA LEU A 157 25.49 5.96 3.51
C LEU A 157 26.40 7.00 4.17
N THR A 158 27.48 7.32 3.48
CA THR A 158 28.42 8.39 3.86
C THR A 158 28.05 9.76 3.27
N ASP A 159 27.31 9.76 2.15
CA ASP A 159 26.82 10.97 1.49
C ASP A 159 25.62 11.55 2.24
N ASP A 160 25.75 12.77 2.75
CA ASP A 160 24.71 13.43 3.53
C ASP A 160 23.44 13.75 2.72
N TYR A 161 23.59 14.06 1.42
CA TYR A 161 22.44 14.29 0.56
C TYR A 161 21.62 13.01 0.35
N LEU A 162 22.29 11.91 -0.01
CA LEU A 162 21.65 10.61 -0.17
C LEU A 162 21.02 10.12 1.15
N ARG A 163 21.72 10.33 2.27
CA ARG A 163 21.19 10.01 3.60
C ARG A 163 19.91 10.79 3.91
N LYS A 164 19.87 12.09 3.62
CA LYS A 164 18.69 12.94 3.81
C LYS A 164 17.54 12.48 2.91
N LYS A 165 17.81 12.19 1.64
CA LYS A 165 16.84 11.68 0.66
C LYS A 165 16.23 10.36 1.11
N MET A 166 17.05 9.39 1.51
CA MET A 166 16.59 8.11 2.05
C MET A 166 15.82 8.27 3.36
N GLY A 167 16.22 9.24 4.19
CA GLY A 167 15.50 9.62 5.41
C GLY A 167 14.08 10.10 5.13
N GLY A 168 13.90 10.92 4.10
CA GLY A 168 12.58 11.35 3.64
C GLY A 168 11.72 10.18 3.19
N ILE A 169 12.25 9.30 2.35
CA ILE A 169 11.53 8.09 1.89
C ILE A 169 11.15 7.19 3.07
N ARG A 170 12.08 6.91 4.00
CA ARG A 170 11.79 6.13 5.22
C ARG A 170 10.68 6.77 6.05
N ASN A 171 10.73 8.07 6.26
CA ASN A 171 9.71 8.78 7.04
C ASN A 171 8.34 8.71 6.37
N GLY A 172 8.27 8.85 5.05
CA GLY A 172 7.04 8.63 4.28
C GLY A 172 6.50 7.22 4.43
N LEU A 173 7.36 6.19 4.30
CA LEU A 173 6.98 4.79 4.50
C LEU A 173 6.48 4.53 5.93
N THR A 174 7.18 5.07 6.94
CA THR A 174 6.77 4.97 8.35
C THR A 174 5.42 5.65 8.57
N GLY A 175 5.20 6.82 7.97
CA GLY A 175 3.91 7.51 8.02
C GLY A 175 2.77 6.67 7.46
N ILE A 176 2.98 5.98 6.35
CA ILE A 176 2.01 5.05 5.77
C ILE A 176 1.71 3.89 6.72
N VAL A 177 2.75 3.28 7.32
CA VAL A 177 2.58 2.18 8.30
C VAL A 177 1.72 2.63 9.48
N VAL A 178 2.08 3.74 10.11
CA VAL A 178 1.37 4.27 11.30
C VAL A 178 -0.06 4.64 10.96
N THR A 179 -0.25 5.37 9.85
CA THR A 179 -1.59 5.78 9.42
C THR A 179 -2.45 4.57 9.05
N GLY A 180 -1.89 3.62 8.31
CA GLY A 180 -2.57 2.39 7.93
C GLY A 180 -2.96 1.56 9.15
N PHE A 181 -2.06 1.39 10.11
CA PHE A 181 -2.35 0.66 11.34
C PHE A 181 -3.47 1.30 12.15
N ILE A 182 -3.44 2.63 12.33
CA ILE A 182 -4.49 3.34 13.06
C ILE A 182 -5.82 3.29 12.30
N ALA A 183 -5.82 3.65 11.01
CA ALA A 183 -7.04 3.78 10.23
C ALA A 183 -7.68 2.44 9.87
N TYR A 184 -6.90 1.43 9.51
CA TYR A 184 -7.41 0.13 9.03
C TYR A 184 -7.30 -0.99 10.07
N GLY A 185 -6.37 -0.88 11.01
CA GLY A 185 -6.24 -1.83 12.11
C GLY A 185 -7.12 -1.44 13.29
N VAL A 186 -6.79 -0.34 13.96
CA VAL A 186 -7.46 0.05 15.22
C VAL A 186 -8.88 0.56 14.96
N ALA A 187 -9.03 1.54 14.08
CA ALA A 187 -10.32 2.21 13.88
C ALA A 187 -11.41 1.27 13.36
N THR A 188 -11.05 0.32 12.48
CA THR A 188 -12.01 -0.69 11.98
C THR A 188 -12.51 -1.60 13.10
N ASN A 189 -11.61 -2.07 13.96
CA ASN A 189 -11.97 -2.93 15.09
C ASN A 189 -12.77 -2.20 16.19
N MET A 190 -12.65 -0.87 16.27
CA MET A 190 -13.42 -0.03 17.19
C MET A 190 -14.73 0.52 16.58
N GLY A 191 -15.04 0.18 15.32
CA GLY A 191 -16.22 0.70 14.62
C GLY A 191 -16.11 2.17 14.20
N TRP A 192 -14.90 2.76 14.24
CA TRP A 192 -14.66 4.18 13.88
C TRP A 192 -14.42 4.36 12.38
N TYR A 193 -15.37 3.94 11.57
CA TYR A 193 -15.22 3.89 10.12
C TYR A 193 -14.97 5.25 9.45
N ASN A 194 -15.34 6.35 10.09
CA ASN A 194 -15.07 7.70 9.58
C ASN A 194 -13.57 8.04 9.58
N ILE A 195 -12.79 7.47 10.48
CA ILE A 195 -11.33 7.67 10.56
C ILE A 195 -10.62 7.09 9.34
N MET A 196 -11.20 6.05 8.72
CA MET A 196 -10.61 5.44 7.52
C MET A 196 -10.47 6.44 6.37
N PHE A 197 -11.39 7.40 6.23
CA PHE A 197 -11.28 8.44 5.17
C PHE A 197 -10.14 9.42 5.42
N ALA A 198 -9.92 9.79 6.67
CA ALA A 198 -8.76 10.60 7.03
C ALA A 198 -7.46 9.81 6.79
N GLY A 199 -7.49 8.50 7.08
CA GLY A 199 -6.39 7.58 6.79
C GLY A 199 -6.06 7.52 5.30
N ASP A 200 -7.06 7.39 4.43
CA ASP A 200 -6.89 7.39 2.98
C ASP A 200 -6.15 8.65 2.51
N LEU A 201 -6.57 9.83 2.99
CA LEU A 201 -5.94 11.10 2.63
C LEU A 201 -4.48 11.17 3.10
N LEU A 202 -4.21 10.79 4.35
CA LEU A 202 -2.86 10.78 4.91
C LEU A 202 -1.94 9.80 4.18
N VAL A 203 -2.41 8.61 3.81
CA VAL A 203 -1.65 7.65 3.01
C VAL A 203 -1.25 8.27 1.67
N VAL A 204 -2.18 8.94 0.98
CA VAL A 204 -1.91 9.61 -0.30
C VAL A 204 -0.92 10.77 -0.13
N MET A 205 -1.00 11.54 0.96
CA MET A 205 -0.02 12.60 1.26
C MET A 205 1.38 12.01 1.46
N PHE A 206 1.51 10.89 2.16
CA PHE A 206 2.81 10.21 2.32
C PHE A 206 3.31 9.59 1.02
N GLN A 207 2.42 9.06 0.16
CA GLN A 207 2.79 8.64 -1.20
C GLN A 207 3.36 9.81 -2.01
N ALA A 208 2.70 10.97 -1.97
CA ALA A 208 3.17 12.17 -2.65
C ALA A 208 4.52 12.65 -2.10
N TYR A 209 4.69 12.61 -0.78
CA TYR A 209 5.96 12.95 -0.14
C TYR A 209 7.10 12.02 -0.55
N ILE A 210 6.86 10.71 -0.62
CA ILE A 210 7.85 9.74 -1.13
C ILE A 210 8.18 10.02 -2.59
N ALA A 211 7.17 10.23 -3.45
CA ALA A 211 7.36 10.52 -4.86
C ALA A 211 8.21 11.80 -5.07
N TYR A 212 7.88 12.86 -4.34
CA TYR A 212 8.63 14.11 -4.36
C TYR A 212 10.09 13.89 -3.95
N THR A 213 10.30 13.27 -2.78
CA THR A 213 11.65 13.02 -2.26
C THR A 213 12.48 12.11 -3.17
N TYR A 214 11.83 11.09 -3.79
CA TYR A 214 12.50 10.19 -4.73
C TYR A 214 12.95 10.90 -6.02
N LEU A 215 12.11 11.82 -6.54
CA LEU A 215 12.37 12.56 -7.78
C LEU A 215 13.18 13.83 -7.58
N GLU A 216 13.39 14.27 -6.34
CA GLU A 216 14.23 15.44 -6.04
C GLU A 216 15.63 15.20 -6.57
N GLU A 217 16.05 16.04 -7.54
CA GLU A 217 17.40 16.03 -8.08
C GLU A 217 18.33 16.80 -7.13
N SER A 218 19.61 16.38 -7.05
CA SER A 218 20.64 17.18 -6.40
C SER A 218 20.86 18.45 -7.23
N VAL A 219 20.46 19.57 -6.68
CA VAL A 219 20.82 20.90 -7.21
C VAL A 219 22.27 21.20 -6.90
#